data_4377f53c94d260f100d69ede14b5d4d1
#
_entry.id   4377f53c94d260f100d69ede14b5d4d1
#
_cell.length_a   1.000
_cell.length_b   1.000
_cell.length_c   1.000
_cell.angle_alpha   90.00
_cell.angle_beta   90.00
_cell.angle_gamma   90.00
#
_symmetry.space_group_name_H-M   'P 1'
#
loop_
_entity.id
_entity.type
_entity.pdbx_description
1 polymer ?
#
loop_
_entity_poly.entity_id
_entity_poly.type
_entity_poly.pdbx_seq_one_letter_code
_entity_poly.pdbx_strand_id
1 'polypeptide(L)'
;MLPAPDPGSAPGFVALLRFRSRDVPLLMAQLRASVALLATKVGFINAHMARAIDEPDLIVLQLGWDTVGSYRRALSAYDVKVQVVPVLSKALDEPTAFEVLHFRDAHRSVDAPGALAADATTVSLGSAAAEIVPPAPS
;
A
#
# COMPACT_ATOMS: atom_id res chain seq x y z
N MET A 1 -20.52 4.13 -12.24
CA MET A 1 -19.07 4.28 -12.20
C MET A 1 -18.68 5.33 -11.17
N LEU A 2 -17.86 4.95 -10.22
CA LEU A 2 -17.40 5.90 -9.22
C LEU A 2 -16.37 6.84 -9.86
N PRO A 3 -16.41 8.12 -9.55
CA PRO A 3 -15.40 9.04 -10.06
C PRO A 3 -14.03 8.70 -9.46
N ALA A 4 -13.00 8.94 -10.23
CA ALA A 4 -11.64 8.85 -9.72
C ALA A 4 -11.42 9.92 -8.63
N PRO A 5 -10.57 9.65 -7.64
CA PRO A 5 -10.19 10.69 -6.68
C PRO A 5 -9.59 11.89 -7.41
N ASP A 6 -9.84 13.09 -6.91
CA ASP A 6 -9.25 14.29 -7.46
C ASP A 6 -7.72 14.26 -7.33
N PRO A 7 -6.99 14.81 -8.31
CA PRO A 7 -5.55 15.00 -8.15
C PRO A 7 -5.26 15.74 -6.85
N GLY A 8 -4.33 15.22 -6.06
CA GLY A 8 -3.99 15.80 -4.77
C GLY A 8 -4.91 15.42 -3.63
N SER A 9 -5.83 14.48 -3.83
CA SER A 9 -6.64 13.95 -2.74
C SER A 9 -5.76 13.35 -1.66
N ALA A 10 -6.14 13.59 -0.40
CA ALA A 10 -5.45 12.98 0.73
C ALA A 10 -5.80 11.49 0.78
N PRO A 11 -4.81 10.61 0.89
CA PRO A 11 -5.09 9.19 1.08
C PRO A 11 -5.65 8.95 2.48
N GLY A 12 -6.61 8.05 2.59
CA GLY A 12 -7.08 7.56 3.89
C GLY A 12 -6.35 6.29 4.31
N PHE A 13 -5.68 5.65 3.38
CA PHE A 13 -4.96 4.41 3.58
C PHE A 13 -3.69 4.40 2.76
N VAL A 14 -2.60 3.89 3.32
CA VAL A 14 -1.37 3.67 2.58
C VAL A 14 -0.87 2.25 2.81
N ALA A 15 -0.38 1.64 1.74
CA ALA A 15 0.40 0.42 1.84
C ALA A 15 1.87 0.80 1.69
N LEU A 16 2.70 0.29 2.59
CA LEU A 16 4.14 0.49 2.56
C LEU A 16 4.78 -0.89 2.53
N LEU A 17 5.40 -1.22 1.40
CA LEU A 17 6.01 -2.52 1.19
C LEU A 17 7.50 -2.31 0.93
N ARG A 18 8.32 -3.01 1.66
CA ARG A 18 9.76 -2.95 1.46
C ARG A 18 10.24 -4.25 0.86
N PHE A 19 11.17 -4.15 -0.07
CA PHE A 19 11.71 -5.28 -0.81
C PHE A 19 13.23 -5.23 -0.76
N ARG A 20 13.84 -6.36 -0.53
CA ARG A 20 15.29 -6.48 -0.68
C ARG A 20 15.55 -7.38 -1.88
N SER A 21 16.31 -6.89 -2.85
CA SER A 21 16.52 -7.63 -4.09
C SER A 21 17.97 -7.56 -4.55
N ARG A 22 18.44 -8.68 -5.10
CA ARG A 22 19.73 -8.73 -5.76
C ARG A 22 19.66 -8.21 -7.18
N ASP A 23 18.46 -8.12 -7.74
CA ASP A 23 18.22 -7.64 -9.08
C ASP A 23 17.20 -6.50 -9.02
N VAL A 24 17.69 -5.32 -8.66
CA VAL A 24 16.82 -4.14 -8.53
C VAL A 24 16.18 -3.75 -9.87
N PRO A 25 16.89 -3.78 -11.01
CA PRO A 25 16.21 -3.47 -12.29
C PRO A 25 15.03 -4.37 -12.58
N LEU A 26 15.15 -5.66 -12.33
CA LEU A 26 14.03 -6.60 -12.54
C LEU A 26 12.89 -6.29 -11.57
N LEU A 27 13.19 -6.09 -10.29
CA LEU A 27 12.18 -5.74 -9.30
C LEU A 27 11.44 -4.45 -9.70
N MET A 28 12.17 -3.43 -10.12
CA MET A 28 11.57 -2.17 -10.52
C MET A 28 10.65 -2.34 -11.72
N ALA A 29 11.01 -3.17 -12.69
CA ALA A 29 10.15 -3.45 -13.83
C ALA A 29 8.85 -4.11 -13.38
N GLN A 30 8.94 -5.08 -12.46
CA GLN A 30 7.77 -5.77 -11.90
C GLN A 30 6.88 -4.81 -11.10
N LEU A 31 7.49 -3.94 -10.30
CA LEU A 31 6.74 -2.98 -9.50
C LEU A 31 6.05 -1.93 -10.38
N ARG A 32 6.73 -1.46 -11.43
CA ARG A 32 6.10 -0.51 -12.36
C ARG A 32 4.87 -1.11 -13.03
N ALA A 33 4.97 -2.34 -13.49
CA ALA A 33 3.84 -3.03 -14.10
C ALA A 33 2.69 -3.23 -13.09
N SER A 34 3.04 -3.59 -11.85
CA SER A 34 2.06 -3.75 -10.78
C SER A 34 1.33 -2.45 -10.48
N VAL A 35 2.08 -1.35 -10.35
CA VAL A 35 1.50 -0.03 -10.07
C VAL A 35 0.61 0.42 -11.22
N ALA A 36 1.03 0.19 -12.47
CA ALA A 36 0.23 0.56 -13.63
C ALA A 36 -1.14 -0.12 -13.60
N LEU A 37 -1.18 -1.40 -13.23
CA LEU A 37 -2.45 -2.12 -13.13
C LEU A 37 -3.28 -1.63 -11.93
N LEU A 38 -2.65 -1.46 -10.76
CA LEU A 38 -3.35 -0.96 -9.59
C LEU A 38 -3.94 0.43 -9.81
N ALA A 39 -3.24 1.27 -10.60
CA ALA A 39 -3.70 2.62 -10.88
C ALA A 39 -5.01 2.65 -11.70
N THR A 40 -5.41 1.54 -12.30
CA THR A 40 -6.70 1.44 -12.99
C THR A 40 -7.86 1.14 -12.06
N LYS A 41 -7.60 0.87 -10.79
CA LYS A 41 -8.64 0.45 -9.85
C LYS A 41 -9.21 1.65 -9.11
N VAL A 42 -10.51 1.53 -8.80
CA VAL A 42 -11.22 2.60 -8.09
C VAL A 42 -10.61 2.84 -6.71
N GLY A 43 -10.38 4.09 -6.40
CA GLY A 43 -9.85 4.50 -5.11
C GLY A 43 -8.35 4.66 -5.06
N PHE A 44 -7.63 4.28 -6.12
CA PHE A 44 -6.19 4.51 -6.19
C PHE A 44 -5.90 6.01 -6.25
N ILE A 45 -4.94 6.48 -5.45
CA ILE A 45 -4.57 7.91 -5.42
C ILE A 45 -3.17 8.13 -5.99
N ASN A 46 -2.17 7.48 -5.44
CA ASN A 46 -0.78 7.70 -5.87
C ASN A 46 0.10 6.51 -5.50
N ALA A 47 1.30 6.54 -6.01
CA ALA A 47 2.33 5.58 -5.65
C ALA A 47 3.70 6.22 -5.71
N HIS A 48 4.59 5.74 -4.87
CA HIS A 48 6.01 6.09 -4.89
C HIS A 48 6.83 4.82 -4.81
N MET A 49 7.89 4.77 -5.57
CA MET A 49 8.93 3.74 -5.47
C MET A 49 10.23 4.46 -5.19
N ALA A 50 10.90 4.07 -4.12
CA ALA A 50 12.11 4.75 -3.70
C ALA A 50 13.16 3.74 -3.25
N ARG A 51 14.42 4.14 -3.32
CA ARG A 51 15.55 3.33 -2.92
C ARG A 51 16.14 3.89 -1.65
N ALA A 52 16.50 3.01 -0.71
CA ALA A 52 17.24 3.44 0.46
C ALA A 52 18.61 3.97 0.05
N ILE A 53 18.98 5.11 0.60
CA ILE A 53 20.27 5.75 0.25
C ILE A 53 21.43 4.90 0.74
N ASP A 54 21.30 4.33 1.95
CA ASP A 54 22.37 3.58 2.59
C ASP A 54 22.41 2.11 2.18
N GLU A 55 21.32 1.58 1.63
CA GLU A 55 21.21 0.17 1.25
C GLU A 55 20.57 0.10 -0.13
N PRO A 56 21.38 0.13 -1.19
CA PRO A 56 20.85 0.24 -2.56
C PRO A 56 20.00 -0.93 -3.04
N ASP A 57 20.05 -2.07 -2.34
CA ASP A 57 19.22 -3.24 -2.63
C ASP A 57 17.84 -3.19 -1.94
N LEU A 58 17.60 -2.18 -1.11
CA LEU A 58 16.35 -2.01 -0.39
C LEU A 58 15.47 -0.98 -1.09
N ILE A 59 14.32 -1.42 -1.53
CA ILE A 59 13.33 -0.60 -2.25
C ILE A 59 12.06 -0.52 -1.40
N VAL A 60 11.45 0.64 -1.35
CA VAL A 60 10.14 0.82 -0.74
C VAL A 60 9.12 1.16 -1.82
N LEU A 61 7.96 0.54 -1.75
CA LEU A 61 6.78 0.89 -2.53
C LEU A 61 5.74 1.47 -1.59
N GLN A 62 5.27 2.68 -1.88
CA GLN A 62 4.18 3.29 -1.16
C GLN A 62 2.99 3.40 -2.12
N LEU A 63 1.82 2.95 -1.66
CA LEU A 63 0.58 3.04 -2.42
C LEU A 63 -0.43 3.82 -1.58
N GLY A 64 -0.95 4.91 -2.14
CA GLY A 64 -1.99 5.68 -1.47
C GLY A 64 -3.36 5.37 -2.05
N TRP A 65 -4.33 5.11 -1.18
CA TRP A 65 -5.70 4.78 -1.53
C TRP A 65 -6.68 5.65 -0.73
N ASP A 66 -7.86 5.86 -1.26
CA ASP A 66 -8.89 6.59 -0.53
C ASP A 66 -9.29 5.86 0.76
N THR A 67 -9.48 4.53 0.69
CA THR A 67 -9.84 3.70 1.84
C THR A 67 -9.14 2.35 1.77
N VAL A 68 -9.07 1.66 2.90
CA VAL A 68 -8.59 0.27 2.92
C VAL A 68 -9.51 -0.65 2.10
N GLY A 69 -10.80 -0.35 2.07
CA GLY A 69 -11.75 -1.13 1.28
C GLY A 69 -11.44 -1.11 -0.20
N SER A 70 -11.05 0.04 -0.74
CA SER A 70 -10.64 0.15 -2.13
C SER A 70 -9.40 -0.70 -2.43
N TYR A 71 -8.43 -0.67 -1.53
CA TYR A 71 -7.24 -1.50 -1.65
C TYR A 71 -7.59 -2.99 -1.65
N ARG A 72 -8.42 -3.42 -0.70
CA ARG A 72 -8.85 -4.82 -0.63
C ARG A 72 -9.59 -5.27 -1.89
N ARG A 73 -10.47 -4.43 -2.41
CA ARG A 73 -11.19 -4.73 -3.65
C ARG A 73 -10.24 -4.85 -4.83
N ALA A 74 -9.25 -3.97 -4.91
CA ALA A 74 -8.23 -4.05 -5.96
C ALA A 74 -7.47 -5.37 -5.87
N LEU A 75 -7.02 -5.76 -4.66
CA LEU A 75 -6.30 -7.01 -4.48
C LEU A 75 -7.16 -8.24 -4.78
N SER A 76 -8.48 -8.12 -4.71
CA SER A 76 -9.41 -9.20 -5.00
C SER A 76 -9.74 -9.34 -6.47
N ALA A 77 -9.40 -8.36 -7.30
CA ALA A 77 -9.63 -8.44 -8.74
C ALA A 77 -8.75 -9.55 -9.34
N TYR A 78 -9.30 -10.30 -10.28
CA TYR A 78 -8.60 -11.46 -10.84
C TYR A 78 -7.27 -11.09 -11.47
N ASP A 79 -7.23 -10.04 -12.27
CA ASP A 79 -6.01 -9.59 -12.93
C ASP A 79 -4.93 -9.19 -11.92
N VAL A 80 -5.31 -8.54 -10.84
CA VAL A 80 -4.40 -8.16 -9.77
C VAL A 80 -3.92 -9.39 -9.01
N LYS A 81 -4.80 -10.33 -8.69
CA LYS A 81 -4.40 -11.58 -8.04
C LYS A 81 -3.35 -12.35 -8.84
N VAL A 82 -3.49 -12.35 -10.15
CA VAL A 82 -2.57 -13.10 -11.01
C VAL A 82 -1.27 -12.34 -11.24
N GLN A 83 -1.33 -11.03 -11.47
CA GLN A 83 -0.19 -10.26 -11.94
C GLN A 83 0.51 -9.43 -10.87
N VAL A 84 -0.20 -9.02 -9.83
CA VAL A 84 0.33 -8.08 -8.84
C VAL A 84 0.62 -8.76 -7.51
N VAL A 85 -0.31 -9.52 -6.98
CA VAL A 85 -0.15 -10.14 -5.67
C VAL A 85 1.13 -10.99 -5.57
N PRO A 86 1.50 -11.79 -6.58
CA PRO A 86 2.76 -12.53 -6.50
C PRO A 86 3.99 -11.64 -6.37
N VAL A 87 3.98 -10.45 -6.96
CA VAL A 87 5.08 -9.49 -6.84
C VAL A 87 5.08 -8.87 -5.45
N LEU A 88 3.93 -8.39 -4.99
CA LEU A 88 3.83 -7.75 -3.67
C LEU A 88 4.12 -8.72 -2.54
N SER A 89 3.86 -10.00 -2.73
CA SER A 89 4.13 -11.03 -1.72
C SER A 89 5.62 -11.25 -1.46
N LYS A 90 6.49 -10.71 -2.30
CA LYS A 90 7.94 -10.76 -2.09
C LYS A 90 8.41 -9.72 -1.08
N ALA A 91 7.54 -8.84 -0.62
CA ALA A 91 7.88 -7.82 0.38
C ALA A 91 8.39 -8.48 1.66
N LEU A 92 9.19 -7.72 2.41
CA LEU A 92 9.65 -8.16 3.71
C LEU A 92 8.45 -8.47 4.61
N ASP A 93 8.65 -9.48 5.48
CA ASP A 93 7.59 -9.93 6.38
C ASP A 93 7.44 -8.97 7.55
N GLU A 94 6.59 -8.00 7.37
CA GLU A 94 6.31 -6.92 8.31
C GLU A 94 4.96 -6.31 7.96
N PRO A 95 4.35 -5.52 8.84
CA PRO A 95 3.08 -4.84 8.51
C PRO A 95 3.25 -3.95 7.29
N THR A 96 2.31 -4.04 6.36
CA THR A 96 2.34 -3.27 5.11
C THR A 96 1.13 -2.35 4.94
N ALA A 97 0.10 -2.51 5.75
CA ALA A 97 -1.15 -1.79 5.61
C ALA A 97 -1.31 -0.81 6.76
N PHE A 98 -1.50 0.46 6.43
CA PHE A 98 -1.54 1.52 7.42
C PHE A 98 -2.71 2.46 7.18
N GLU A 99 -3.44 2.74 8.24
CA GLU A 99 -4.48 3.75 8.22
C GLU A 99 -3.82 5.12 8.38
N VAL A 100 -4.20 6.08 7.53
CA VAL A 100 -3.66 7.44 7.64
C VAL A 100 -4.38 8.17 8.77
N LEU A 101 -3.60 8.62 9.74
CA LEU A 101 -4.12 9.38 10.88
C LEU A 101 -3.95 10.89 10.70
N HIS A 102 -3.00 11.30 9.88
CA HIS A 102 -2.74 12.70 9.58
C HIS A 102 -2.11 12.79 8.20
N PHE A 103 -2.63 13.69 7.39
CA PHE A 103 -2.06 14.02 6.09
C PHE A 103 -1.76 15.51 6.04
N ARG A 104 -0.61 15.88 5.52
CA ARG A 104 -0.28 17.27 5.27
C ARG A 104 0.51 17.39 3.98
N ASP A 105 0.15 18.36 3.16
CA ASP A 105 0.96 18.82 2.06
C ASP A 105 1.26 20.33 2.23
N ALA A 106 1.79 20.98 1.22
CA ALA A 106 2.13 22.39 1.31
C ALA A 106 0.91 23.29 1.46
N HIS A 107 -0.29 22.78 1.17
CA HIS A 107 -1.51 23.59 1.10
C HIS A 107 -2.52 23.30 2.18
N ARG A 108 -2.47 22.09 2.78
CA ARG A 108 -3.50 21.69 3.74
C ARG A 108 -3.01 20.60 4.67
N SER A 109 -3.73 20.43 5.77
CA SER A 109 -3.57 19.28 6.64
C SER A 109 -4.94 18.66 6.93
N VAL A 110 -4.97 17.34 7.09
CA VAL A 110 -6.19 16.59 7.36
C VAL A 110 -5.90 15.59 8.47
N ASP A 111 -6.70 15.62 9.52
CA ASP A 111 -6.64 14.62 10.58
C ASP A 111 -7.75 13.61 10.34
N ALA A 112 -7.44 12.35 10.56
CA ALA A 112 -8.40 11.27 10.47
C ALA A 112 -8.54 10.60 11.83
N PRO A 113 -9.75 10.23 12.25
CA PRO A 113 -9.99 9.73 13.60
C PRO A 113 -9.54 8.30 13.85
N GLY A 114 -9.02 7.60 12.86
CA GLY A 114 -8.59 6.23 13.10
C GLY A 114 -9.76 5.27 13.28
N ALA A 115 -10.57 5.10 12.25
CA ALA A 115 -11.77 4.30 12.34
C ALA A 115 -11.55 2.79 12.28
N LEU A 116 -10.37 2.34 11.85
CA LEU A 116 -10.11 0.92 11.64
C LEU A 116 -9.89 0.14 12.94
N ALA A 117 -9.55 0.82 14.01
CA ALA A 117 -9.18 0.14 15.25
C ALA A 117 -10.30 -0.74 15.81
N ALA A 118 -11.55 -0.37 15.59
CA ALA A 118 -12.69 -1.10 16.12
C ALA A 118 -13.01 -2.37 15.32
N ASP A 119 -12.72 -2.35 14.03
CA ASP A 119 -13.09 -3.44 13.11
C ASP A 119 -11.88 -3.94 12.35
N ALA A 120 -10.74 -3.95 13.01
CA ALA A 120 -9.49 -4.31 12.37
C ALA A 120 -9.55 -5.72 11.80
N THR A 121 -9.61 -5.82 10.48
CA THR A 121 -9.37 -7.05 9.79
C THR A 121 -8.01 -6.97 9.14
N THR A 122 -7.27 -8.04 9.24
CA THR A 122 -5.94 -8.12 8.66
C THR A 122 -6.02 -7.95 7.15
N VAL A 123 -5.19 -7.08 6.60
CA VAL A 123 -4.97 -7.01 5.17
C VAL A 123 -3.79 -7.92 4.86
N SER A 124 -4.05 -9.02 4.16
CA SER A 124 -3.05 -10.02 3.87
C SER A 124 -2.67 -10.01 2.41
N LEU A 125 -1.39 -10.18 2.13
CA LEU A 125 -0.83 -10.36 0.79
C LEU A 125 -0.43 -11.82 0.59
N GLY A 126 -1.38 -12.72 0.78
CA GLY A 126 -1.21 -14.13 0.43
C GLY A 126 -0.66 -15.04 1.51
N SER A 127 0.13 -14.58 2.44
CA SER A 127 0.36 -15.32 3.66
C SER A 127 -0.46 -14.65 4.72
N ALA A 128 -1.08 -15.42 5.53
CA ALA A 128 -1.69 -14.88 6.70
C ALA A 128 -0.63 -14.01 7.37
N ALA A 129 -0.73 -12.72 7.15
CA ALA A 129 -0.05 -11.82 8.02
C ALA A 129 -0.42 -12.31 9.40
N ALA A 130 0.57 -12.72 10.14
CA ALA A 130 0.34 -13.17 11.47
C ALA A 130 -0.56 -12.15 12.14
N GLU A 131 -1.60 -12.64 12.75
CA GLU A 131 -2.48 -11.79 13.49
C GLU A 131 -1.63 -11.04 14.50
N ILE A 132 -1.49 -9.74 14.26
CA ILE A 132 -0.69 -8.94 15.14
C ILE A 132 -1.56 -8.52 16.30
N VAL A 133 -1.27 -9.11 17.44
CA VAL A 133 -1.86 -8.64 18.68
C VAL A 133 -1.19 -7.32 18.99
N PRO A 134 -1.92 -6.20 19.02
CA PRO A 134 -1.31 -4.94 19.37
C PRO A 134 -0.76 -5.02 20.80
N PRO A 135 0.40 -4.39 21.04
CA PRO A 135 0.93 -4.34 22.38
C PRO A 135 -0.06 -3.64 23.30
N ALA A 136 -0.10 -4.09 24.54
CA ALA A 136 -0.94 -3.44 25.52
C ALA A 136 -0.53 -1.97 25.62
N PRO A 137 -1.49 -1.05 25.69
CA PRO A 137 -1.15 0.34 25.90
C PRO A 137 -0.46 0.50 27.25
N SER A 138 0.64 1.16 27.21
CA SER A 138 1.39 1.48 28.42
C SER A 138 0.81 2.73 29.08
#